data_719d62f4285382510b7dfaffa2a3992a
#
_entry.id   719d62f4285382510b7dfaffa2a3992a
#
_cell.length_a   1.000
_cell.length_b   1.000
_cell.length_c   1.000
_cell.angle_alpha   90.00
_cell.angle_beta   90.00
_cell.angle_gamma   90.00
#
_symmetry.space_group_name_H-M   'P 1'
#
loop_
_entity.id
_entity.type
_entity.pdbx_description
1 polymer ?
#
loop_
_entity_poly.entity_id
_entity_poly.type
_entity_poly.pdbx_seq_one_letter_code
_entity_poly.pdbx_strand_id
1 'polypeptide(L)'
;MSILELLDIDPQNNKVISVVGGGGKTSLIFRLTEELVSLGKKVIVTTTTHMKYEPERPFSENGELEKVREDLRGTGYTVAGIPEERKNGRSQRSFGAGGDASYIRTGREETSVCKIQGLPTERLQILQKECDILLIEADGAKCLPLKVPADWEPVIPEMTDLVVGVTGLDCLGKRILDTCHRPELTSEFLGKDIREKVTEEDVAKIAGSSSGLRKNVGNREYRVFLNKTDVPEDPKAADRIIEKLKKEKIYAAAGSLKHKRAYKLAIVILAAGNSRRFGEENKLMYPVEGIPMYQRAFHKTLLVQNKMKEQILSVAVVTQYPEIMAEAEKVGIKTVLNPHPEEGISSSMKLGLFPEADACLFMVADQPWLRVETLEGLIRRFLGSSKGMAAVAKNGEPGNPCIFSRKYYDRLMELTGDKGGKRVLKAHPEDVVLYEIENEKELTDVDLPL
;
A
#
# COMPACT_ATOMS: atom_id res chain seq x y z
N MET A 1 4.39 -5.30 3.35
CA MET A 1 5.71 -4.73 3.64
C MET A 1 5.52 -3.26 3.99
N SER A 2 6.05 -2.82 5.10
CA SER A 2 6.03 -1.40 5.47
C SER A 2 6.93 -0.59 4.53
N ILE A 3 6.69 0.72 4.43
CA ILE A 3 7.59 1.60 3.64
C ILE A 3 8.96 1.70 4.31
N LEU A 4 9.01 1.60 5.64
CA LEU A 4 10.27 1.54 6.38
C LEU A 4 11.11 0.33 5.95
N GLU A 5 10.51 -0.86 5.95
CA GLU A 5 11.18 -2.10 5.49
C GLU A 5 11.54 -2.02 3.99
N LEU A 6 10.62 -1.53 3.16
CA LEU A 6 10.81 -1.42 1.72
C LEU A 6 11.99 -0.51 1.36
N LEU A 7 12.18 0.56 2.12
CA LEU A 7 13.28 1.51 1.94
C LEU A 7 14.48 1.21 2.84
N ASP A 8 14.48 0.10 3.57
CA ASP A 8 15.55 -0.27 4.52
C ASP A 8 15.90 0.87 5.49
N ILE A 9 14.86 1.54 6.01
CA ILE A 9 15.01 2.66 6.95
C ILE A 9 15.07 2.10 8.37
N ASP A 10 16.18 2.37 9.06
CA ASP A 10 16.34 2.06 10.47
C ASP A 10 16.05 3.30 11.35
N PRO A 11 14.92 3.33 12.09
CA PRO A 11 14.59 4.47 12.95
C PRO A 11 15.54 4.72 14.13
N GLN A 12 16.50 3.83 14.38
CA GLN A 12 17.54 4.06 15.39
C GLN A 12 18.71 4.88 14.83
N ASN A 13 19.04 4.68 13.55
CA ASN A 13 20.16 5.32 12.88
C ASN A 13 19.72 6.50 11.99
N ASN A 14 18.57 6.38 11.30
CA ASN A 14 18.05 7.41 10.42
C ASN A 14 17.05 8.32 11.15
N LYS A 15 17.56 9.25 11.98
CA LYS A 15 16.72 10.15 12.80
C LYS A 15 16.24 11.40 12.05
N VAL A 16 16.99 11.85 11.05
CA VAL A 16 16.63 12.98 10.21
C VAL A 16 16.60 12.53 8.76
N ILE A 17 15.40 12.51 8.17
CA ILE A 17 15.17 12.01 6.82
C ILE A 17 14.68 13.16 5.94
N SER A 18 15.45 13.49 4.91
CA SER A 18 15.07 14.48 3.89
C SER A 18 14.52 13.79 2.64
N VAL A 19 13.39 14.28 2.13
CA VAL A 19 12.73 13.73 0.94
C VAL A 19 12.79 14.75 -0.18
N VAL A 20 13.31 14.33 -1.34
CA VAL A 20 13.55 15.18 -2.52
C VAL A 20 12.88 14.58 -3.76
N GLY A 21 12.76 15.37 -4.85
CA GLY A 21 12.27 14.89 -6.14
C GLY A 21 10.78 15.19 -6.40
N GLY A 22 10.08 14.30 -7.10
CA GLY A 22 8.70 14.49 -7.54
C GLY A 22 7.83 13.25 -7.36
N GLY A 23 6.54 13.35 -7.69
CA GLY A 23 5.67 12.18 -7.79
C GLY A 23 5.20 11.56 -6.48
N GLY A 24 5.20 12.33 -5.36
CA GLY A 24 4.59 11.83 -4.13
C GLY A 24 5.40 11.99 -2.85
N LYS A 25 6.30 12.96 -2.76
CA LYS A 25 7.08 13.26 -1.54
C LYS A 25 6.23 13.40 -0.28
N THR A 26 5.27 14.32 -0.32
CA THR A 26 4.37 14.57 0.81
C THR A 26 3.61 13.31 1.23
N SER A 27 3.16 12.51 0.25
CA SER A 27 2.50 11.22 0.52
C SER A 27 3.46 10.21 1.17
N LEU A 28 4.73 10.17 0.75
CA LEU A 28 5.75 9.31 1.37
C LEU A 28 6.02 9.75 2.81
N ILE A 29 6.19 11.05 3.05
CA ILE A 29 6.42 11.61 4.38
C ILE A 29 5.30 11.22 5.34
N PHE A 30 4.04 11.41 4.95
CA PHE A 30 2.93 11.06 5.82
C PHE A 30 2.75 9.55 5.98
N ARG A 31 3.10 8.74 4.98
CA ARG A 31 3.11 7.29 5.13
C ARG A 31 4.19 6.82 6.13
N LEU A 32 5.39 7.38 6.04
CA LEU A 32 6.45 7.14 7.03
C LEU A 32 6.03 7.60 8.43
N THR A 33 5.35 8.76 8.54
CA THR A 33 4.82 9.26 9.81
C THR A 33 3.86 8.26 10.44
N GLU A 34 2.89 7.76 9.70
CA GLU A 34 1.91 6.78 10.17
C GLU A 34 2.59 5.48 10.66
N GLU A 35 3.56 4.97 9.91
CA GLU A 35 4.31 3.76 10.30
C GLU A 35 5.19 3.98 11.54
N LEU A 36 5.91 5.09 11.62
CA LEU A 36 6.76 5.44 12.75
C LEU A 36 5.95 5.65 14.04
N VAL A 37 4.83 6.37 13.96
CA VAL A 37 3.92 6.55 15.10
C VAL A 37 3.34 5.23 15.58
N SER A 38 3.01 4.31 14.66
CA SER A 38 2.54 2.96 15.02
C SER A 38 3.59 2.14 15.77
N LEU A 39 4.88 2.47 15.60
CA LEU A 39 6.02 1.91 16.35
C LEU A 39 6.31 2.67 17.65
N GLY A 40 5.45 3.61 18.05
CA GLY A 40 5.61 4.42 19.26
C GLY A 40 6.63 5.54 19.14
N LYS A 41 7.08 5.90 17.93
CA LYS A 41 8.03 7.00 17.71
C LYS A 41 7.32 8.34 17.68
N LYS A 42 7.96 9.36 18.22
CA LYS A 42 7.54 10.77 18.11
C LYS A 42 8.10 11.37 16.84
N VAL A 43 7.22 11.89 15.96
CA VAL A 43 7.60 12.34 14.63
C VAL A 43 7.27 13.82 14.44
N ILE A 44 8.22 14.60 13.93
CA ILE A 44 7.95 15.96 13.44
C ILE A 44 8.10 15.96 11.92
N VAL A 45 7.10 16.51 11.24
CA VAL A 45 7.10 16.73 9.79
C VAL A 45 7.31 18.21 9.50
N THR A 46 8.21 18.55 8.59
CA THR A 46 8.49 19.93 8.21
C THR A 46 8.97 20.04 6.76
N THR A 47 9.34 21.24 6.34
CA THR A 47 9.93 21.50 5.02
C THR A 47 11.04 22.54 5.12
N THR A 48 11.97 22.52 4.19
CA THR A 48 12.97 23.60 3.99
C THR A 48 12.58 24.55 2.86
N THR A 49 11.48 24.25 2.15
CA THR A 49 10.97 25.06 1.05
C THR A 49 9.49 25.39 1.26
N HIS A 50 8.60 24.73 0.54
CA HIS A 50 7.16 24.88 0.67
C HIS A 50 6.51 23.50 0.63
N MET A 51 5.56 23.26 1.52
CA MET A 51 4.79 22.02 1.57
C MET A 51 3.29 22.30 1.69
N LYS A 52 2.48 21.41 1.12
CA LYS A 52 1.02 21.37 1.33
C LYS A 52 0.70 20.40 2.45
N TYR A 53 -0.25 20.75 3.31
CA TYR A 53 -0.75 19.84 4.34
C TYR A 53 -2.28 19.95 4.48
N GLU A 54 -2.89 18.90 5.04
CA GLU A 54 -4.32 18.84 5.33
C GLU A 54 -4.59 19.55 6.67
N PRO A 55 -5.57 20.48 6.77
CA PRO A 55 -5.82 21.29 7.99
C PRO A 55 -6.18 20.47 9.23
N GLU A 56 -6.68 19.26 9.04
CA GLU A 56 -7.08 18.33 10.11
C GLU A 56 -5.88 17.69 10.82
N ARG A 57 -4.68 17.85 10.28
CA ARG A 57 -3.45 17.32 10.88
C ARG A 57 -2.99 18.23 12.03
N PRO A 58 -2.39 17.65 13.10
CA PRO A 58 -1.74 18.43 14.14
C PRO A 58 -0.71 19.40 13.54
N PHE A 59 -0.79 20.67 13.93
CA PHE A 59 0.06 21.72 13.37
C PHE A 59 0.61 22.64 14.45
N SER A 60 1.90 22.88 14.40
CA SER A 60 2.62 23.84 15.24
C SER A 60 3.17 24.98 14.38
N GLU A 61 2.55 26.14 14.49
CA GLU A 61 2.99 27.34 13.82
C GLU A 61 4.38 27.76 14.33
N ASN A 62 5.28 28.09 13.39
CA ASN A 62 6.67 28.44 13.69
C ASN A 62 7.43 27.37 14.52
N GLY A 63 6.86 26.16 14.66
CA GLY A 63 7.41 25.09 15.47
C GLY A 63 7.40 25.42 16.96
N GLU A 64 6.36 26.09 17.48
CA GLU A 64 6.21 26.45 18.90
C GLU A 64 6.32 25.21 19.80
N LEU A 65 7.25 25.22 20.75
CA LEU A 65 7.65 24.00 21.47
C LEU A 65 6.56 23.45 22.40
N GLU A 66 5.75 24.30 23.01
CA GLU A 66 4.65 23.85 23.86
C GLU A 66 3.62 23.08 23.02
N LYS A 67 3.25 23.63 21.87
CA LYS A 67 2.32 22.98 20.92
C LYS A 67 2.92 21.68 20.34
N VAL A 68 4.20 21.70 19.97
CA VAL A 68 4.91 20.50 19.51
C VAL A 68 4.84 19.39 20.56
N ARG A 69 5.16 19.68 21.82
CA ARG A 69 5.14 18.69 22.90
C ARG A 69 3.73 18.19 23.22
N GLU A 70 2.72 19.05 23.13
CA GLU A 70 1.32 18.67 23.27
C GLU A 70 0.92 17.68 22.18
N ASP A 71 1.15 18.01 20.90
CA ASP A 71 0.81 17.16 19.75
C ASP A 71 1.54 15.82 19.82
N LEU A 72 2.85 15.80 20.13
CA LEU A 72 3.63 14.58 20.24
C LEU A 72 3.13 13.67 21.38
N ARG A 73 2.57 14.22 22.47
CA ARG A 73 1.95 13.42 23.52
C ARG A 73 0.57 12.90 23.14
N GLY A 74 -0.21 13.70 22.40
CA GLY A 74 -1.59 13.36 22.01
C GLY A 74 -1.67 12.42 20.82
N THR A 75 -1.01 12.76 19.72
CA THR A 75 -1.13 12.05 18.43
C THR A 75 0.14 11.33 17.98
N GLY A 76 1.26 11.53 18.66
CA GLY A 76 2.56 10.98 18.30
C GLY A 76 3.29 11.77 17.19
N TYR A 77 2.66 12.75 16.56
CA TYR A 77 3.31 13.57 15.54
C TYR A 77 2.74 15.00 15.48
N THR A 78 3.47 15.91 14.82
CA THR A 78 3.01 17.23 14.44
C THR A 78 3.64 17.67 13.12
N VAL A 79 2.98 18.58 12.40
CA VAL A 79 3.54 19.31 11.26
C VAL A 79 4.00 20.67 11.76
N ALA A 80 5.24 21.08 11.48
CA ALA A 80 5.79 22.35 11.91
C ALA A 80 6.23 23.19 10.70
N GLY A 81 5.84 24.46 10.67
CA GLY A 81 6.16 25.37 9.57
C GLY A 81 5.59 26.76 9.76
N ILE A 82 5.88 27.64 8.82
CA ILE A 82 5.34 29.01 8.79
C ILE A 82 4.13 29.01 7.83
N PRO A 83 2.91 29.32 8.28
CA PRO A 83 1.75 29.38 7.40
C PRO A 83 1.93 30.43 6.29
N GLU A 84 1.60 30.08 5.05
CA GLU A 84 1.47 31.07 3.98
C GLU A 84 0.14 31.81 4.13
N GLU A 85 0.16 33.15 4.21
CA GLU A 85 -1.05 33.96 4.17
C GLU A 85 -1.82 33.69 2.87
N ARG A 86 -3.13 33.41 2.99
CA ARG A 86 -4.02 33.35 1.83
C ARG A 86 -4.04 34.74 1.20
N LYS A 87 -3.40 34.95 0.07
CA LYS A 87 -3.62 36.13 -0.76
C LYS A 87 -5.08 36.07 -1.23
N ASN A 88 -5.96 36.80 -0.55
CA ASN A 88 -7.31 37.08 -1.02
C ASN A 88 -7.22 37.98 -2.28
N GLY A 89 -6.88 37.34 -3.39
CA GLY A 89 -6.82 37.97 -4.71
C GLY A 89 -8.20 38.06 -5.32
N ARG A 90 -9.03 38.98 -4.90
CA ARG A 90 -10.02 39.59 -5.80
C ARG A 90 -9.28 40.42 -6.85
N SER A 91 -8.80 39.84 -7.91
CA SER A 91 -8.60 40.56 -9.15
C SER A 91 -9.95 40.68 -9.83
N GLN A 92 -10.61 41.86 -9.69
CA GLN A 92 -11.64 42.31 -10.61
C GLN A 92 -10.98 42.39 -12.00
N ARG A 93 -11.17 41.37 -12.82
CA ARG A 93 -11.03 41.50 -14.27
C ARG A 93 -12.44 41.67 -14.80
N SER A 94 -12.73 42.88 -15.27
CA SER A 94 -13.86 43.20 -16.12
C SER A 94 -13.83 42.30 -17.36
N PHE A 95 -14.82 41.42 -17.48
CA PHE A 95 -15.02 40.62 -18.71
C PHE A 95 -16.07 41.33 -19.55
N GLY A 96 -15.67 41.70 -20.75
CA GLY A 96 -16.54 42.03 -21.87
C GLY A 96 -17.34 40.81 -22.30
N ALA A 97 -18.55 41.05 -22.77
CA ALA A 97 -19.56 40.10 -23.17
C ALA A 97 -19.11 39.21 -24.36
N GLY A 98 -19.45 37.94 -24.30
CA GLY A 98 -19.56 37.09 -25.47
C GLY A 98 -18.90 35.71 -25.31
N GLY A 99 -19.72 34.64 -25.26
CA GLY A 99 -19.27 33.26 -25.55
C GLY A 99 -19.66 32.18 -24.54
N ASP A 100 -20.61 31.35 -24.92
CA ASP A 100 -21.05 30.11 -24.29
C ASP A 100 -19.90 29.23 -23.76
N ALA A 101 -20.03 28.80 -22.53
CA ALA A 101 -19.28 27.65 -22.03
C ALA A 101 -20.13 26.91 -20.98
N SER A 102 -20.59 25.75 -21.39
CA SER A 102 -21.25 24.74 -20.55
C SER A 102 -20.32 24.26 -19.44
N TYR A 103 -20.59 24.66 -18.19
CA TYR A 103 -19.93 24.15 -17.00
C TYR A 103 -20.57 22.84 -16.56
N ILE A 104 -19.85 21.75 -16.71
CA ILE A 104 -20.14 20.50 -15.99
C ILE A 104 -19.61 20.67 -14.56
N ARG A 105 -20.51 20.89 -13.61
CA ARG A 105 -20.21 20.79 -12.16
C ARG A 105 -20.08 19.31 -11.79
N THR A 106 -18.85 18.81 -11.67
CA THR A 106 -18.58 17.60 -10.89
C THR A 106 -18.35 18.02 -9.44
N GLY A 107 -19.33 17.72 -8.56
CA GLY A 107 -19.25 17.95 -7.12
C GLY A 107 -18.15 17.05 -6.52
N ARG A 108 -16.95 17.61 -6.30
CA ARG A 108 -15.99 17.15 -5.30
C ARG A 108 -15.91 18.27 -4.27
N GLU A 109 -16.18 17.93 -3.02
CA GLU A 109 -15.86 18.78 -1.88
C GLU A 109 -14.37 19.15 -1.98
N GLU A 110 -14.07 20.43 -2.16
CA GLU A 110 -12.70 20.95 -2.07
C GLU A 110 -12.26 20.82 -0.61
N THR A 111 -11.50 19.76 -0.28
CA THR A 111 -10.75 19.73 0.96
C THR A 111 -9.80 20.93 0.96
N SER A 112 -9.93 21.82 1.93
CA SER A 112 -9.12 23.02 2.05
C SER A 112 -7.67 22.63 2.37
N VAL A 113 -6.78 22.69 1.37
CA VAL A 113 -5.35 22.40 1.56
C VAL A 113 -4.63 23.69 1.93
N CYS A 114 -3.90 23.68 3.05
CA CYS A 114 -3.03 24.76 3.49
C CYS A 114 -1.61 24.60 2.95
N LYS A 115 -0.88 25.72 2.84
CA LYS A 115 0.55 25.73 2.51
C LYS A 115 1.36 26.29 3.65
N ILE A 116 2.55 25.74 3.83
CA ILE A 116 3.56 26.22 4.78
C ILE A 116 4.89 26.44 4.09
N GLN A 117 5.66 27.38 4.64
CA GLN A 117 7.06 27.62 4.33
C GLN A 117 7.97 26.93 5.35
N GLY A 118 9.22 26.71 4.93
CA GLY A 118 10.25 26.09 5.76
C GLY A 118 10.64 26.96 6.97
N LEU A 119 11.06 26.27 8.02
CA LEU A 119 11.62 26.88 9.22
C LEU A 119 13.13 27.16 9.05
N PRO A 120 13.67 28.17 9.75
CA PRO A 120 15.13 28.39 9.80
C PRO A 120 15.87 27.18 10.35
N THR A 121 17.13 26.98 9.92
CA THR A 121 17.97 25.82 10.28
C THR A 121 18.12 25.67 11.80
N GLU A 122 18.29 26.77 12.52
CA GLU A 122 18.41 26.79 13.98
C GLU A 122 17.15 26.22 14.65
N ARG A 123 15.99 26.53 14.07
CA ARG A 123 14.72 26.00 14.58
C ARG A 123 14.59 24.49 14.32
N LEU A 124 15.03 24.02 13.16
CA LEU A 124 15.05 22.58 12.86
C LEU A 124 15.96 21.81 13.83
N GLN A 125 17.12 22.36 14.23
CA GLN A 125 18.00 21.76 15.23
C GLN A 125 17.37 21.67 16.63
N ILE A 126 16.53 22.63 16.99
CA ILE A 126 15.78 22.58 18.24
C ILE A 126 14.69 21.51 18.16
N LEU A 127 13.93 21.47 17.07
CA LEU A 127 12.84 20.50 16.86
C LEU A 127 13.35 19.05 16.81
N GLN A 128 14.54 18.82 16.27
CA GLN A 128 15.17 17.49 16.24
C GLN A 128 15.35 16.91 17.65
N LYS A 129 15.60 17.76 18.67
CA LYS A 129 15.76 17.30 20.06
C LYS A 129 14.45 16.95 20.76
N GLU A 130 13.32 17.37 20.19
CA GLU A 130 11.98 17.13 20.76
C GLU A 130 11.32 15.84 20.22
N CYS A 131 11.89 15.21 19.16
CA CYS A 131 11.31 14.05 18.51
C CYS A 131 12.31 12.90 18.34
N ASP A 132 11.81 11.71 18.07
CA ASP A 132 12.64 10.57 17.68
C ASP A 132 13.07 10.66 16.23
N ILE A 133 12.17 11.14 15.35
CA ILE A 133 12.38 11.25 13.90
C ILE A 133 11.89 12.60 13.38
N LEU A 134 12.73 13.26 12.60
CA LEU A 134 12.41 14.48 11.86
C LEU A 134 12.33 14.17 10.37
N LEU A 135 11.16 14.37 9.77
CA LEU A 135 10.89 14.18 8.34
C LEU A 135 10.81 15.54 7.64
N ILE A 136 11.60 15.73 6.57
CA ILE A 136 11.76 17.03 5.91
C ILE A 136 11.46 16.91 4.42
N GLU A 137 10.49 17.69 3.91
CA GLU A 137 10.35 17.90 2.46
C GLU A 137 11.36 18.97 2.00
N ALA A 138 12.42 18.55 1.29
CA ALA A 138 13.58 19.41 1.04
C ALA A 138 13.57 20.09 -0.34
N ASP A 139 12.52 19.93 -1.15
CA ASP A 139 12.35 20.64 -2.43
C ASP A 139 10.88 20.69 -2.90
N GLY A 140 10.60 21.56 -3.88
CA GLY A 140 9.29 21.66 -4.54
C GLY A 140 9.25 20.95 -5.90
N ALA A 141 8.10 20.37 -6.29
CA ALA A 141 7.89 19.72 -7.59
C ALA A 141 6.55 20.06 -8.26
N LYS A 142 5.78 21.01 -7.73
CA LYS A 142 4.45 21.40 -8.24
C LYS A 142 3.52 20.20 -8.54
N CYS A 143 3.59 19.15 -7.73
CA CYS A 143 2.83 17.90 -7.91
C CYS A 143 3.17 17.11 -9.19
N LEU A 144 4.24 17.44 -9.92
CA LEU A 144 4.67 16.70 -11.10
C LEU A 144 5.53 15.49 -10.71
N PRO A 145 5.50 14.39 -11.50
CA PRO A 145 6.13 13.13 -11.14
C PRO A 145 7.66 13.13 -11.23
N LEU A 146 8.25 13.95 -12.09
CA LEU A 146 9.68 13.94 -12.33
C LEU A 146 10.25 15.37 -12.29
N LYS A 147 11.51 15.53 -11.86
CA LYS A 147 12.22 16.81 -11.91
C LYS A 147 13.74 16.61 -11.96
N VAL A 148 14.41 17.56 -12.57
CA VAL A 148 15.82 17.86 -12.34
C VAL A 148 15.88 19.11 -11.44
N PRO A 149 16.62 19.08 -10.32
CA PRO A 149 16.67 20.20 -9.38
C PRO A 149 17.38 21.41 -10.01
N ALA A 150 16.90 22.62 -9.71
CA ALA A 150 17.57 23.87 -10.05
C ALA A 150 18.82 24.08 -9.18
N ASP A 151 19.62 25.13 -9.48
CA ASP A 151 20.90 25.36 -8.78
C ASP A 151 20.77 25.55 -7.28
N TRP A 152 19.68 26.14 -6.84
CA TRP A 152 19.35 26.37 -5.41
C TRP A 152 18.60 25.22 -4.75
N GLU A 153 18.38 24.10 -5.43
CA GLU A 153 17.67 22.90 -4.93
C GLU A 153 18.54 21.66 -5.03
N PRO A 154 18.26 20.64 -4.19
CA PRO A 154 17.43 20.66 -2.99
C PRO A 154 18.13 21.36 -1.81
N VAL A 155 17.33 21.85 -0.83
CA VAL A 155 17.84 22.43 0.42
C VAL A 155 17.82 21.35 1.51
N ILE A 156 18.90 20.56 1.55
CA ILE A 156 19.06 19.45 2.50
C ILE A 156 19.81 19.96 3.73
N PRO A 157 19.23 19.93 4.94
CA PRO A 157 19.94 20.34 6.16
C PRO A 157 21.18 19.48 6.44
N GLU A 158 22.21 20.07 7.05
CA GLU A 158 23.47 19.36 7.36
C GLU A 158 23.24 18.15 8.29
N MET A 159 22.28 18.26 9.18
CA MET A 159 21.93 17.22 10.16
C MET A 159 21.16 16.02 9.57
N THR A 160 20.91 16.00 8.24
CA THR A 160 20.20 14.89 7.59
C THR A 160 21.06 13.63 7.59
N ASP A 161 20.51 12.51 8.07
CA ASP A 161 21.15 11.19 8.03
C ASP A 161 20.90 10.49 6.70
N LEU A 162 19.64 10.51 6.24
CA LEU A 162 19.18 9.80 5.04
C LEU A 162 18.44 10.75 4.09
N VAL A 163 18.74 10.67 2.81
CA VAL A 163 18.01 11.34 1.74
C VAL A 163 17.24 10.32 0.92
N VAL A 164 15.94 10.54 0.72
CA VAL A 164 15.10 9.70 -0.14
C VAL A 164 14.69 10.49 -1.37
N GLY A 165 15.20 10.07 -2.54
CA GLY A 165 14.80 10.60 -3.84
C GLY A 165 13.52 9.93 -4.32
N VAL A 166 12.47 10.69 -4.60
CA VAL A 166 11.16 10.16 -5.06
C VAL A 166 10.93 10.49 -6.52
N THR A 167 10.46 9.52 -7.27
CA THR A 167 10.03 9.68 -8.67
C THR A 167 8.71 8.95 -8.88
N GLY A 168 7.73 9.61 -9.51
CA GLY A 168 6.47 8.97 -9.91
C GLY A 168 6.60 8.31 -11.27
N LEU A 169 6.37 7.00 -11.35
CA LEU A 169 6.44 6.24 -12.60
C LEU A 169 5.33 6.57 -13.61
N ASP A 170 4.37 7.39 -13.22
CA ASP A 170 3.38 7.97 -14.13
C ASP A 170 3.97 8.99 -15.12
N CYS A 171 5.29 9.26 -15.05
CA CYS A 171 6.03 10.00 -16.07
C CYS A 171 6.36 9.15 -17.31
N LEU A 172 6.48 7.83 -17.17
CA LEU A 172 6.92 6.96 -18.26
C LEU A 172 6.00 7.05 -19.49
N GLY A 173 6.62 7.12 -20.66
CA GLY A 173 5.92 7.24 -21.95
C GLY A 173 5.26 8.59 -22.23
N LYS A 174 5.32 9.55 -21.28
CA LYS A 174 4.78 10.92 -21.45
C LYS A 174 5.88 11.89 -21.84
N ARG A 175 5.51 13.00 -22.48
CA ARG A 175 6.48 14.03 -22.89
C ARG A 175 7.09 14.72 -21.68
N ILE A 176 8.37 15.11 -21.79
CA ILE A 176 9.08 15.86 -20.75
C ILE A 176 8.29 17.12 -20.37
N LEU A 177 7.75 17.86 -21.36
CA LEU A 177 6.93 19.06 -21.16
C LEU A 177 5.74 18.85 -20.25
N ASP A 178 5.06 17.69 -20.33
CA ASP A 178 3.80 17.43 -19.64
C ASP A 178 4.01 16.83 -18.23
N THR A 179 5.18 16.30 -17.95
CA THR A 179 5.40 15.44 -16.77
C THR A 179 6.57 15.88 -15.88
N CYS A 180 7.44 16.76 -16.37
CA CYS A 180 8.60 17.21 -15.61
C CYS A 180 8.42 18.61 -15.02
N HIS A 181 8.81 18.78 -13.78
CA HIS A 181 8.90 20.11 -13.20
C HIS A 181 10.16 20.82 -13.76
N ARG A 182 10.00 21.98 -14.37
CA ARG A 182 11.02 22.70 -15.15
C ARG A 182 11.52 21.82 -16.32
N PRO A 183 10.68 21.62 -17.34
CA PRO A 183 10.99 20.72 -18.45
C PRO A 183 12.25 21.13 -19.22
N GLU A 184 12.59 22.42 -19.23
CA GLU A 184 13.79 22.95 -19.88
C GLU A 184 15.06 22.40 -19.22
N LEU A 185 15.14 22.41 -17.87
CA LEU A 185 16.28 21.83 -17.13
C LEU A 185 16.38 20.32 -17.35
N THR A 186 15.23 19.65 -17.42
CA THR A 186 15.19 18.21 -17.66
C THR A 186 15.65 17.89 -19.09
N SER A 187 15.23 18.68 -20.08
CA SER A 187 15.63 18.59 -21.47
C SER A 187 17.16 18.75 -21.64
N GLU A 188 17.72 19.79 -21.05
CA GLU A 188 19.15 20.08 -21.05
C GLU A 188 19.96 18.94 -20.39
N PHE A 189 19.52 18.49 -19.20
CA PHE A 189 20.18 17.40 -18.46
C PHE A 189 20.19 16.07 -19.22
N LEU A 190 19.07 15.75 -19.90
CA LEU A 190 18.94 14.50 -20.66
C LEU A 190 19.56 14.59 -22.06
N GLY A 191 19.74 15.79 -22.61
CA GLY A 191 20.11 16.02 -24.01
C GLY A 191 18.97 15.65 -24.98
N LYS A 192 17.71 15.88 -24.59
CA LYS A 192 16.49 15.52 -25.33
C LYS A 192 15.62 16.75 -25.59
N ASP A 193 14.82 16.73 -26.67
CA ASP A 193 13.78 17.74 -26.87
C ASP A 193 12.65 17.58 -25.82
N ILE A 194 12.07 18.69 -25.38
CA ILE A 194 10.99 18.70 -24.37
C ILE A 194 9.73 17.94 -24.79
N ARG A 195 9.56 17.67 -26.07
CA ARG A 195 8.46 16.90 -26.64
C ARG A 195 8.72 15.39 -26.65
N GLU A 196 9.97 14.99 -26.46
CA GLU A 196 10.32 13.58 -26.35
C GLU A 196 9.75 12.94 -25.10
N LYS A 197 9.53 11.63 -25.21
CA LYS A 197 8.96 10.85 -24.10
C LYS A 197 10.02 10.47 -23.08
N VAL A 198 9.63 10.51 -21.82
CA VAL A 198 10.43 10.00 -20.70
C VAL A 198 10.51 8.48 -20.79
N THR A 199 11.72 7.96 -20.72
CA THR A 199 12.04 6.53 -20.70
C THR A 199 12.51 6.07 -19.32
N GLU A 200 12.63 4.75 -19.13
CA GLU A 200 13.21 4.15 -17.92
C GLU A 200 14.66 4.57 -17.69
N GLU A 201 15.42 4.74 -18.80
CA GLU A 201 16.80 5.23 -18.77
C GLU A 201 16.87 6.65 -18.21
N ASP A 202 15.96 7.52 -18.66
CA ASP A 202 15.90 8.90 -18.18
C ASP A 202 15.58 8.97 -16.68
N VAL A 203 14.63 8.14 -16.22
CA VAL A 203 14.29 8.05 -14.78
C VAL A 203 15.51 7.57 -13.99
N ALA A 204 16.17 6.51 -14.41
CA ALA A 204 17.37 6.00 -13.72
C ALA A 204 18.48 7.05 -13.68
N LYS A 205 18.75 7.71 -14.83
CA LYS A 205 19.77 8.77 -14.94
C LYS A 205 19.49 9.96 -14.02
N ILE A 206 18.23 10.43 -13.97
CA ILE A 206 17.83 11.53 -13.08
C ILE A 206 17.93 11.11 -11.61
N ALA A 207 17.46 9.91 -11.26
CA ALA A 207 17.48 9.43 -9.90
C ALA A 207 18.89 9.15 -9.37
N GLY A 208 19.81 8.66 -10.22
CA GLY A 208 21.18 8.28 -9.82
C GLY A 208 22.19 9.41 -9.85
N SER A 209 22.00 10.43 -10.69
CA SER A 209 23.00 11.46 -10.96
C SER A 209 23.19 12.46 -9.82
N SER A 210 24.43 12.84 -9.57
CA SER A 210 24.79 13.95 -8.67
C SER A 210 24.34 15.33 -9.17
N SER A 211 23.93 15.46 -10.43
CA SER A 211 23.24 16.64 -10.97
C SER A 211 21.74 16.44 -11.09
N GLY A 212 21.24 15.26 -10.76
CA GLY A 212 19.81 14.89 -10.67
C GLY A 212 19.34 14.88 -9.21
N LEU A 213 18.53 13.88 -8.83
CA LEU A 213 17.95 13.81 -7.48
C LEU A 213 18.99 13.55 -6.36
N ARG A 214 20.19 13.10 -6.71
CA ARG A 214 21.32 12.92 -5.78
C ARG A 214 22.11 14.21 -5.54
N LYS A 215 21.70 15.34 -6.11
CA LYS A 215 22.35 16.65 -5.90
C LYS A 215 22.28 17.04 -4.42
N ASN A 216 23.38 17.60 -3.89
CA ASN A 216 23.55 18.04 -2.51
C ASN A 216 23.42 16.91 -1.45
N VAL A 217 23.38 15.65 -1.83
CA VAL A 217 23.34 14.52 -0.89
C VAL A 217 24.67 14.38 -0.13
N GLY A 218 25.80 14.61 -0.79
CA GLY A 218 27.13 14.49 -0.18
C GLY A 218 27.42 13.04 0.27
N ASN A 219 27.91 12.89 1.50
CA ASN A 219 28.25 11.59 2.10
C ASN A 219 27.10 10.94 2.86
N ARG A 220 25.88 11.51 2.81
CA ARG A 220 24.70 10.97 3.50
C ARG A 220 24.22 9.70 2.82
N GLU A 221 23.51 8.87 3.57
CA GLU A 221 22.80 7.74 2.96
C GLU A 221 21.80 8.25 1.92
N TYR A 222 21.68 7.51 0.80
CA TYR A 222 20.76 7.84 -0.28
C TYR A 222 19.98 6.63 -0.73
N ARG A 223 18.67 6.79 -0.83
CA ARG A 223 17.77 5.78 -1.35
C ARG A 223 16.82 6.37 -2.37
N VAL A 224 16.35 5.56 -3.31
CA VAL A 224 15.37 5.96 -4.33
C VAL A 224 14.06 5.23 -4.12
N PHE A 225 12.96 5.98 -4.13
CA PHE A 225 11.61 5.42 -4.12
C PHE A 225 10.90 5.71 -5.44
N LEU A 226 10.63 4.66 -6.20
CA LEU A 226 9.84 4.69 -7.43
C LEU A 226 8.37 4.49 -7.07
N ASN A 227 7.63 5.60 -7.03
CA ASN A 227 6.22 5.62 -6.65
C ASN A 227 5.30 5.38 -7.85
N LYS A 228 4.03 5.01 -7.60
CA LYS A 228 2.99 4.81 -8.61
C LYS A 228 3.29 3.65 -9.57
N THR A 229 3.74 2.53 -9.02
CA THR A 229 3.98 1.28 -9.79
C THR A 229 2.71 0.70 -10.42
N ASP A 230 1.56 1.18 -9.98
CA ASP A 230 0.21 0.84 -10.49
C ASP A 230 -0.16 1.54 -11.81
N VAL A 231 0.67 2.47 -12.31
CA VAL A 231 0.33 3.31 -13.47
C VAL A 231 0.97 2.86 -14.79
N PRO A 232 2.26 2.42 -14.84
CA PRO A 232 2.86 1.97 -16.10
C PRO A 232 2.14 0.78 -16.72
N GLU A 233 2.00 0.78 -18.06
CA GLU A 233 1.45 -0.35 -18.81
C GLU A 233 2.31 -1.61 -18.66
N ASP A 234 3.64 -1.44 -18.56
CA ASP A 234 4.58 -2.53 -18.28
C ASP A 234 4.89 -2.63 -16.78
N PRO A 235 4.40 -3.66 -16.10
CA PRO A 235 4.63 -3.85 -14.66
C PRO A 235 6.10 -4.09 -14.29
N LYS A 236 6.97 -4.44 -15.25
CA LYS A 236 8.42 -4.66 -15.05
C LYS A 236 9.26 -3.39 -15.21
N ALA A 237 8.66 -2.27 -15.56
CA ALA A 237 9.38 -1.01 -15.75
C ALA A 237 10.15 -0.60 -14.48
N ALA A 238 9.52 -0.73 -13.31
CA ALA A 238 10.17 -0.44 -12.03
C ALA A 238 11.39 -1.33 -11.78
N ASP A 239 11.29 -2.62 -12.04
CA ASP A 239 12.38 -3.58 -11.83
C ASP A 239 13.60 -3.25 -12.68
N ARG A 240 13.40 -2.87 -13.95
CA ARG A 240 14.50 -2.48 -14.84
C ARG A 240 15.20 -1.18 -14.40
N ILE A 241 14.43 -0.22 -13.88
CA ILE A 241 15.01 1.01 -13.31
C ILE A 241 15.82 0.67 -12.05
N ILE A 242 15.31 -0.17 -11.16
CA ILE A 242 16.01 -0.63 -9.95
C ILE A 242 17.32 -1.33 -10.31
N GLU A 243 17.30 -2.23 -11.30
CA GLU A 243 18.52 -2.90 -11.76
C GLU A 243 19.61 -1.93 -12.26
N LYS A 244 19.21 -0.84 -12.96
CA LYS A 244 20.15 0.20 -13.40
C LYS A 244 20.74 0.94 -12.21
N LEU A 245 19.92 1.38 -11.26
CA LEU A 245 20.36 2.07 -10.05
C LEU A 245 21.28 1.17 -9.18
N LYS A 246 20.98 -0.13 -9.11
CA LYS A 246 21.82 -1.10 -8.41
C LYS A 246 23.22 -1.22 -8.99
N LYS A 247 23.37 -1.12 -10.33
CA LYS A 247 24.71 -1.07 -10.98
C LYS A 247 25.54 0.13 -10.52
N GLU A 248 24.88 1.23 -10.19
CA GLU A 248 25.50 2.44 -9.64
C GLU A 248 25.63 2.39 -8.10
N LYS A 249 25.36 1.23 -7.48
CA LYS A 249 25.36 1.00 -6.02
C LYS A 249 24.38 1.89 -5.26
N ILE A 250 23.26 2.24 -5.89
CA ILE A 250 22.17 3.00 -5.28
C ILE A 250 21.07 2.03 -4.88
N TYR A 251 20.67 2.09 -3.60
CA TYR A 251 19.51 1.36 -3.12
C TYR A 251 18.23 2.00 -3.67
N ALA A 252 17.40 1.19 -4.31
CA ALA A 252 16.13 1.63 -4.87
C ALA A 252 15.03 0.63 -4.57
N ALA A 253 13.86 1.15 -4.27
CA ALA A 253 12.65 0.36 -4.05
C ALA A 253 11.47 0.97 -4.82
N ALA A 254 10.45 0.16 -5.09
CA ALA A 254 9.28 0.59 -5.84
C ALA A 254 7.99 0.21 -5.13
N GLY A 255 6.95 1.05 -5.26
CA GLY A 255 5.65 0.83 -4.65
C GLY A 255 4.61 1.84 -5.12
N SER A 256 3.39 1.74 -4.59
CA SER A 256 2.34 2.73 -4.80
C SER A 256 1.84 3.28 -3.46
N LEU A 257 1.97 4.59 -3.27
CA LEU A 257 1.46 5.32 -2.11
C LEU A 257 -0.02 5.72 -2.25
N LYS A 258 -0.62 5.46 -3.42
CA LYS A 258 -1.99 5.88 -3.75
C LYS A 258 -3.04 5.15 -2.91
N HIS A 259 -2.69 3.99 -2.39
CA HIS A 259 -3.57 3.23 -1.52
C HIS A 259 -3.43 3.69 -0.05
N LYS A 260 -3.93 4.92 0.26
CA LYS A 260 -4.27 5.34 1.64
C LYS A 260 -5.37 4.44 2.25
N ARG A 261 -6.07 3.67 1.44
CA ARG A 261 -6.97 2.62 1.88
C ARG A 261 -6.12 1.39 2.15
N ALA A 262 -6.03 0.97 3.41
CA ALA A 262 -5.49 -0.34 3.74
C ALA A 262 -6.13 -1.36 2.80
N TYR A 263 -5.30 -2.13 2.11
CA TYR A 263 -5.76 -3.16 1.19
C TYR A 263 -6.73 -4.08 1.95
N LYS A 264 -7.99 -4.09 1.55
CA LYS A 264 -9.06 -4.76 2.28
C LYS A 264 -9.30 -6.14 1.72
N LEU A 265 -9.10 -7.16 2.56
CA LEU A 265 -9.41 -8.55 2.22
C LEU A 265 -10.74 -8.96 2.84
N ALA A 266 -11.54 -9.75 2.11
CA ALA A 266 -12.59 -10.56 2.70
C ALA A 266 -12.04 -11.99 2.94
N ILE A 267 -12.27 -12.56 4.11
CA ILE A 267 -11.99 -13.98 4.38
C ILE A 267 -13.26 -14.76 4.11
N VAL A 268 -13.18 -15.76 3.25
CA VAL A 268 -14.32 -16.59 2.80
C VAL A 268 -14.07 -18.04 3.18
N ILE A 269 -14.90 -18.56 4.06
CA ILE A 269 -14.88 -19.94 4.50
C ILE A 269 -15.81 -20.75 3.60
N LEU A 270 -15.27 -21.72 2.88
CA LEU A 270 -16.02 -22.62 2.01
C LEU A 270 -16.50 -23.82 2.85
N ALA A 271 -17.80 -23.90 3.08
CA ALA A 271 -18.44 -24.88 3.97
C ALA A 271 -19.72 -25.48 3.36
N ALA A 272 -19.79 -25.64 2.02
CA ALA A 272 -20.96 -26.17 1.31
C ALA A 272 -20.75 -27.55 0.70
N GLY A 273 -19.66 -28.26 1.01
CA GLY A 273 -19.37 -29.59 0.48
C GLY A 273 -20.36 -30.64 0.94
N ASN A 274 -20.74 -31.58 0.04
CA ASN A 274 -21.80 -32.60 0.26
C ASN A 274 -21.37 -33.78 1.14
N SER A 275 -20.15 -33.81 1.69
CA SER A 275 -19.64 -34.85 2.63
C SER A 275 -19.86 -36.30 2.19
N ARG A 276 -19.94 -36.60 0.88
CA ARG A 276 -20.38 -37.90 0.30
C ARG A 276 -19.61 -39.11 0.83
N ARG A 277 -18.37 -38.94 1.31
CA ARG A 277 -17.53 -40.01 1.86
C ARG A 277 -17.67 -40.21 3.36
N PHE A 278 -18.40 -39.31 4.02
CA PHE A 278 -18.55 -39.31 5.49
C PHE A 278 -19.83 -40.00 5.95
N GLY A 279 -20.62 -40.58 5.01
CA GLY A 279 -21.90 -41.22 5.29
C GLY A 279 -23.07 -40.24 5.30
N GLU A 280 -24.07 -40.46 6.18
CA GLU A 280 -25.26 -39.60 6.33
C GLU A 280 -24.97 -38.30 7.12
N GLU A 281 -23.87 -38.27 7.87
CA GLU A 281 -23.53 -37.13 8.72
C GLU A 281 -22.72 -36.07 7.95
N ASN A 282 -22.94 -34.79 8.31
CA ASN A 282 -22.18 -33.69 7.78
C ASN A 282 -20.78 -33.70 8.41
N LYS A 283 -19.73 -33.95 7.61
CA LYS A 283 -18.36 -33.99 8.09
C LYS A 283 -17.92 -32.72 8.84
N LEU A 284 -18.48 -31.54 8.48
CA LEU A 284 -18.13 -30.26 9.11
C LEU A 284 -18.61 -30.16 10.55
N MET A 285 -19.67 -30.96 10.93
CA MET A 285 -20.16 -31.07 12.30
C MET A 285 -19.30 -32.03 13.15
N TYR A 286 -18.44 -32.84 12.50
CA TYR A 286 -17.61 -33.81 13.20
C TYR A 286 -16.61 -33.11 14.13
N PRO A 287 -16.53 -33.52 15.41
CA PRO A 287 -15.63 -32.89 16.37
C PRO A 287 -14.21 -33.40 16.21
N VAL A 288 -13.29 -32.49 15.95
CA VAL A 288 -11.85 -32.73 16.04
C VAL A 288 -11.37 -32.11 17.34
N GLU A 289 -10.81 -32.97 18.23
CA GLU A 289 -10.42 -32.54 19.59
C GLU A 289 -11.60 -31.86 20.36
N GLY A 290 -12.82 -32.41 20.20
CA GLY A 290 -14.00 -31.95 20.90
C GLY A 290 -14.70 -30.70 20.33
N ILE A 291 -14.19 -30.11 19.21
CA ILE A 291 -14.77 -28.92 18.59
C ILE A 291 -15.11 -29.22 17.12
N PRO A 292 -16.36 -28.98 16.65
CA PRO A 292 -16.75 -29.13 15.26
C PRO A 292 -15.80 -28.39 14.29
N MET A 293 -15.50 -28.98 13.13
CA MET A 293 -14.51 -28.43 12.20
C MET A 293 -14.86 -27.01 11.73
N TYR A 294 -16.14 -26.74 11.42
CA TYR A 294 -16.56 -25.40 11.01
C TYR A 294 -16.34 -24.35 12.12
N GLN A 295 -16.57 -24.72 13.40
CA GLN A 295 -16.34 -23.78 14.52
C GLN A 295 -14.84 -23.48 14.69
N ARG A 296 -13.96 -24.47 14.45
CA ARG A 296 -12.52 -24.23 14.44
C ARG A 296 -12.13 -23.23 13.36
N ALA A 297 -12.72 -23.32 12.16
CA ALA A 297 -12.50 -22.36 11.08
C ALA A 297 -13.00 -20.95 11.47
N PHE A 298 -14.19 -20.84 12.08
CA PHE A 298 -14.74 -19.58 12.60
C PHE A 298 -13.80 -18.92 13.62
N HIS A 299 -13.39 -19.68 14.62
CA HIS A 299 -12.51 -19.16 15.67
C HIS A 299 -11.19 -18.61 15.09
N LYS A 300 -10.56 -19.34 14.17
CA LYS A 300 -9.30 -18.90 13.54
C LYS A 300 -9.47 -17.61 12.74
N THR A 301 -10.53 -17.53 11.93
CA THR A 301 -10.75 -16.35 11.07
C THR A 301 -11.12 -15.11 11.89
N LEU A 302 -11.86 -15.25 12.98
CA LEU A 302 -12.16 -14.15 13.90
C LEU A 302 -10.93 -13.67 14.67
N LEU A 303 -10.02 -14.57 15.06
CA LEU A 303 -8.73 -14.19 15.64
C LEU A 303 -7.88 -13.40 14.64
N VAL A 304 -7.81 -13.83 13.38
CA VAL A 304 -7.10 -13.10 12.33
C VAL A 304 -7.74 -11.74 12.09
N GLN A 305 -9.08 -11.67 12.01
CA GLN A 305 -9.79 -10.39 11.86
C GLN A 305 -9.49 -9.44 13.01
N ASN A 306 -9.49 -9.93 14.26
CA ASN A 306 -9.17 -9.09 15.42
C ASN A 306 -7.73 -8.56 15.41
N LYS A 307 -6.76 -9.38 15.00
CA LYS A 307 -5.36 -8.98 14.92
C LYS A 307 -5.05 -8.06 13.72
N MET A 308 -5.82 -8.19 12.64
CA MET A 308 -5.59 -7.49 11.37
C MET A 308 -6.81 -6.64 10.96
N LYS A 309 -7.40 -5.91 11.90
CA LYS A 309 -8.65 -5.14 11.72
C LYS A 309 -8.61 -4.15 10.55
N GLU A 310 -7.45 -3.56 10.32
CA GLU A 310 -7.28 -2.60 9.23
C GLU A 310 -7.24 -3.27 7.85
N GLN A 311 -6.80 -4.52 7.77
CA GLN A 311 -6.65 -5.28 6.53
C GLN A 311 -7.87 -6.13 6.20
N ILE A 312 -8.60 -6.63 7.23
CA ILE A 312 -9.74 -7.52 7.01
C ILE A 312 -11.05 -6.74 7.01
N LEU A 313 -11.69 -6.68 5.85
CA LEU A 313 -13.00 -6.03 5.64
C LEU A 313 -14.13 -6.80 6.33
N SER A 314 -14.16 -8.10 6.11
CA SER A 314 -15.22 -8.99 6.63
C SER A 314 -14.77 -10.45 6.62
N VAL A 315 -15.43 -11.25 7.46
CA VAL A 315 -15.40 -12.72 7.39
C VAL A 315 -16.77 -13.19 6.95
N ALA A 316 -16.80 -14.13 6.01
CA ALA A 316 -18.02 -14.76 5.51
C ALA A 316 -17.89 -16.28 5.43
N VAL A 317 -19.00 -16.99 5.55
CA VAL A 317 -19.11 -18.42 5.27
C VAL A 317 -20.08 -18.66 4.14
N VAL A 318 -19.65 -19.44 3.15
CA VAL A 318 -20.51 -19.94 2.06
C VAL A 318 -20.89 -21.39 2.40
N THR A 319 -22.17 -21.62 2.66
CA THR A 319 -22.67 -22.93 3.10
C THR A 319 -24.07 -23.22 2.57
N GLN A 320 -24.47 -24.49 2.56
CA GLN A 320 -25.85 -24.94 2.33
C GLN A 320 -26.56 -25.32 3.65
N TYR A 321 -25.83 -25.35 4.77
CA TYR A 321 -26.32 -25.89 6.03
C TYR A 321 -26.87 -24.79 6.95
N PRO A 322 -28.19 -24.80 7.27
CA PRO A 322 -28.81 -23.79 8.13
C PRO A 322 -28.18 -23.70 9.53
N GLU A 323 -27.71 -24.82 10.07
CA GLU A 323 -27.09 -24.88 11.39
C GLU A 323 -25.76 -24.10 11.40
N ILE A 324 -24.95 -24.21 10.34
CA ILE A 324 -23.68 -23.47 10.18
C ILE A 324 -23.98 -21.98 10.01
N MET A 325 -25.06 -21.64 9.27
CA MET A 325 -25.45 -20.24 9.10
C MET A 325 -25.89 -19.63 10.45
N ALA A 326 -26.74 -20.32 11.23
CA ALA A 326 -27.18 -19.84 12.52
C ALA A 326 -25.99 -19.60 13.51
N GLU A 327 -25.02 -20.50 13.52
CA GLU A 327 -23.84 -20.34 14.38
C GLU A 327 -22.91 -19.20 13.88
N ALA A 328 -22.75 -19.03 12.56
CA ALA A 328 -21.99 -17.93 11.98
C ALA A 328 -22.56 -16.57 12.38
N GLU A 329 -23.87 -16.39 12.29
CA GLU A 329 -24.59 -15.16 12.67
C GLU A 329 -24.38 -14.80 14.14
N LYS A 330 -24.40 -15.77 15.05
CA LYS A 330 -24.18 -15.56 16.49
C LYS A 330 -22.82 -14.96 16.79
N VAL A 331 -21.81 -15.27 15.97
CA VAL A 331 -20.43 -14.79 16.15
C VAL A 331 -20.06 -13.64 15.21
N GLY A 332 -21.02 -13.10 14.45
CA GLY A 332 -20.82 -11.93 13.57
C GLY A 332 -20.14 -12.25 12.24
N ILE A 333 -20.14 -13.51 11.80
CA ILE A 333 -19.68 -13.92 10.48
C ILE A 333 -20.84 -13.78 9.48
N LYS A 334 -20.60 -13.15 8.35
CA LYS A 334 -21.59 -13.04 7.27
C LYS A 334 -21.92 -14.41 6.68
N THR A 335 -23.19 -14.66 6.38
CA THR A 335 -23.64 -15.92 5.79
C THR A 335 -24.01 -15.75 4.33
N VAL A 336 -23.61 -16.69 3.49
CA VAL A 336 -23.96 -16.76 2.08
C VAL A 336 -24.48 -18.16 1.79
N LEU A 337 -25.77 -18.26 1.42
CA LEU A 337 -26.38 -19.55 1.05
C LEU A 337 -25.85 -19.99 -0.31
N ASN A 338 -25.36 -21.23 -0.40
CA ASN A 338 -25.13 -21.89 -1.67
C ASN A 338 -26.31 -22.79 -2.03
N PRO A 339 -27.18 -22.39 -2.96
CA PRO A 339 -28.33 -23.20 -3.36
C PRO A 339 -27.97 -24.35 -4.31
N HIS A 340 -26.76 -24.36 -4.88
CA HIS A 340 -26.29 -25.32 -5.86
C HIS A 340 -24.94 -25.96 -5.48
N PRO A 341 -24.84 -26.62 -4.31
CA PRO A 341 -23.58 -27.23 -3.86
C PRO A 341 -23.14 -28.41 -4.74
N GLU A 342 -24.07 -29.01 -5.52
CA GLU A 342 -23.80 -30.05 -6.49
C GLU A 342 -22.92 -29.58 -7.66
N GLU A 343 -22.88 -28.29 -7.93
CA GLU A 343 -22.02 -27.67 -8.94
C GLU A 343 -20.56 -27.60 -8.52
N GLY A 344 -20.22 -28.13 -7.34
CA GLY A 344 -18.87 -28.25 -6.83
C GLY A 344 -18.34 -26.95 -6.19
N ILE A 345 -17.03 -26.96 -5.86
CA ILE A 345 -16.37 -25.86 -5.13
C ILE A 345 -16.44 -24.51 -5.88
N SER A 346 -16.53 -24.54 -7.22
CA SER A 346 -16.60 -23.33 -8.03
C SER A 346 -17.83 -22.49 -7.71
N SER A 347 -19.00 -23.09 -7.45
CA SER A 347 -20.22 -22.35 -7.09
C SER A 347 -20.04 -21.59 -5.77
N SER A 348 -19.44 -22.23 -4.77
CA SER A 348 -19.14 -21.59 -3.48
C SER A 348 -18.12 -20.45 -3.59
N MET A 349 -17.10 -20.61 -4.42
CA MET A 349 -16.10 -19.55 -4.66
C MET A 349 -16.72 -18.32 -5.33
N LYS A 350 -17.58 -18.53 -6.34
CA LYS A 350 -18.29 -17.43 -7.04
C LYS A 350 -19.17 -16.63 -6.09
N LEU A 351 -19.95 -17.33 -5.27
CA LEU A 351 -20.83 -16.71 -4.27
C LEU A 351 -20.04 -15.99 -3.16
N GLY A 352 -18.82 -16.43 -2.88
CA GLY A 352 -17.93 -15.84 -1.90
C GLY A 352 -17.09 -14.66 -2.43
N LEU A 353 -17.31 -14.17 -3.64
CA LEU A 353 -16.63 -12.98 -4.13
C LEU A 353 -17.28 -11.72 -3.56
N PHE A 354 -16.47 -10.87 -2.94
CA PHE A 354 -16.88 -9.58 -2.38
C PHE A 354 -16.37 -8.43 -3.25
N PRO A 355 -17.24 -7.78 -4.06
CA PRO A 355 -16.82 -6.68 -4.94
C PRO A 355 -16.22 -5.47 -4.20
N GLU A 356 -16.59 -5.26 -2.94
CA GLU A 356 -16.08 -4.21 -2.08
C GLU A 356 -14.66 -4.50 -1.52
N ALA A 357 -14.24 -5.78 -1.53
CA ALA A 357 -12.89 -6.16 -1.11
C ALA A 357 -11.89 -6.04 -2.27
N ASP A 358 -10.63 -5.68 -1.95
CA ASP A 358 -9.55 -5.63 -2.93
C ASP A 358 -9.03 -7.03 -3.28
N ALA A 359 -9.22 -7.99 -2.36
CA ALA A 359 -8.98 -9.42 -2.57
C ALA A 359 -9.89 -10.27 -1.69
N CYS A 360 -10.09 -11.54 -2.09
CA CYS A 360 -10.72 -12.57 -1.27
C CYS A 360 -9.69 -13.65 -0.92
N LEU A 361 -9.62 -13.97 0.38
CA LEU A 361 -8.93 -15.15 0.88
C LEU A 361 -9.96 -16.27 0.99
N PHE A 362 -9.76 -17.34 0.26
CA PHE A 362 -10.60 -18.56 0.33
C PHE A 362 -9.89 -19.62 1.17
N MET A 363 -10.61 -20.16 2.14
CA MET A 363 -10.19 -21.30 2.92
C MET A 363 -11.32 -22.32 3.03
N VAL A 364 -10.97 -23.60 3.19
CA VAL A 364 -11.93 -24.66 3.38
C VAL A 364 -12.16 -24.94 4.88
N ALA A 365 -13.37 -25.37 5.26
CA ALA A 365 -13.73 -25.59 6.65
C ALA A 365 -13.26 -26.94 7.21
N ASP A 366 -12.73 -27.84 6.35
CA ASP A 366 -12.33 -29.21 6.67
C ASP A 366 -10.82 -29.40 6.89
N GLN A 367 -10.07 -28.28 7.07
CA GLN A 367 -8.66 -28.26 7.49
C GLN A 367 -8.53 -27.84 8.97
N PRO A 368 -8.83 -28.75 9.92
CA PRO A 368 -8.92 -28.39 11.34
C PRO A 368 -7.57 -28.00 11.97
N TRP A 369 -6.43 -28.41 11.40
CA TRP A 369 -5.10 -28.17 11.93
C TRP A 369 -4.41 -26.93 11.34
N LEU A 370 -5.04 -26.22 10.38
CA LEU A 370 -4.53 -24.95 9.87
C LEU A 370 -4.37 -23.96 11.04
N ARG A 371 -3.21 -23.31 11.13
CA ARG A 371 -2.90 -22.38 12.23
C ARG A 371 -3.29 -20.93 11.90
N VAL A 372 -3.54 -20.16 12.95
CA VAL A 372 -3.80 -18.71 12.85
C VAL A 372 -2.58 -17.99 12.28
N GLU A 373 -1.37 -18.37 12.72
CA GLU A 373 -0.10 -17.79 12.27
C GLU A 373 0.13 -18.02 10.78
N THR A 374 -0.33 -19.15 10.24
CA THR A 374 -0.25 -19.45 8.81
C THR A 374 -1.16 -18.54 7.99
N LEU A 375 -2.39 -18.28 8.47
CA LEU A 375 -3.30 -17.30 7.85
C LEU A 375 -2.71 -15.90 7.88
N GLU A 376 -2.22 -15.45 9.03
CA GLU A 376 -1.56 -14.14 9.18
C GLU A 376 -0.34 -14.01 8.26
N GLY A 377 0.51 -15.05 8.25
CA GLY A 377 1.72 -15.10 7.41
C GLY A 377 1.40 -15.02 5.92
N LEU A 378 0.38 -15.78 5.45
CA LEU A 378 -0.08 -15.73 4.08
C LEU A 378 -0.58 -14.32 3.70
N ILE A 379 -1.42 -13.70 4.55
CA ILE A 379 -1.94 -12.35 4.32
C ILE A 379 -0.79 -11.33 4.26
N ARG A 380 0.14 -11.36 5.22
CA ARG A 380 1.31 -10.47 5.22
C ARG A 380 2.19 -10.68 4.00
N ARG A 381 2.42 -11.93 3.61
CA ARG A 381 3.20 -12.28 2.42
C ARG A 381 2.55 -11.76 1.14
N PHE A 382 1.23 -11.87 1.02
CA PHE A 382 0.45 -11.33 -0.09
C PHE A 382 0.53 -9.80 -0.14
N LEU A 383 0.22 -9.13 0.98
CA LEU A 383 0.23 -7.66 1.08
C LEU A 383 1.64 -7.06 0.85
N GLY A 384 2.69 -7.78 1.20
CA GLY A 384 4.08 -7.39 0.95
C GLY A 384 4.60 -7.74 -0.45
N SER A 385 3.78 -8.32 -1.32
CA SER A 385 4.16 -8.67 -2.69
C SER A 385 3.47 -7.77 -3.70
N SER A 386 4.04 -7.68 -4.91
CA SER A 386 3.36 -7.07 -6.07
C SER A 386 2.48 -8.05 -6.84
N LYS A 387 2.28 -9.28 -6.30
CA LYS A 387 1.54 -10.35 -6.97
C LYS A 387 0.03 -10.22 -6.78
N GLY A 388 -0.73 -10.64 -7.78
CA GLY A 388 -2.19 -10.65 -7.73
C GLY A 388 -2.78 -11.84 -6.99
N MET A 389 -1.98 -12.85 -6.68
CA MET A 389 -2.44 -14.07 -6.00
C MET A 389 -1.42 -14.55 -4.96
N ALA A 390 -1.93 -15.29 -3.95
CA ALA A 390 -1.09 -16.00 -2.99
C ALA A 390 -1.71 -17.35 -2.63
N ALA A 391 -0.88 -18.28 -2.22
CA ALA A 391 -1.34 -19.57 -1.67
C ALA A 391 -0.40 -20.06 -0.57
N VAL A 392 -0.95 -20.77 0.40
CA VAL A 392 -0.13 -21.62 1.27
C VAL A 392 0.45 -22.74 0.42
N ALA A 393 1.71 -23.09 0.67
CA ALA A 393 2.38 -24.11 -0.09
C ALA A 393 3.18 -25.07 0.79
N LYS A 394 3.36 -26.28 0.29
CA LYS A 394 4.30 -27.27 0.84
C LYS A 394 5.17 -27.80 -0.30
N ASN A 395 6.49 -27.68 -0.14
CA ASN A 395 7.48 -28.09 -1.14
C ASN A 395 7.22 -27.45 -2.54
N GLY A 396 6.80 -26.17 -2.56
CA GLY A 396 6.47 -25.44 -3.79
C GLY A 396 5.10 -25.75 -4.40
N GLU A 397 4.35 -26.74 -3.88
CA GLU A 397 3.01 -27.07 -4.37
C GLU A 397 1.94 -26.22 -3.64
N PRO A 398 1.14 -25.41 -4.38
CA PRO A 398 0.11 -24.56 -3.78
C PRO A 398 -1.07 -25.37 -3.27
N GLY A 399 -1.55 -24.98 -2.08
CA GLY A 399 -2.73 -25.53 -1.40
C GLY A 399 -3.71 -24.45 -0.94
N ASN A 400 -4.66 -24.82 -0.11
CA ASN A 400 -5.54 -23.90 0.61
C ASN A 400 -4.92 -23.54 1.97
N PRO A 401 -5.13 -22.30 2.47
CA PRO A 401 -5.86 -21.17 1.86
C PRO A 401 -5.14 -20.52 0.69
N CYS A 402 -5.93 -19.82 -0.15
CA CYS A 402 -5.40 -19.01 -1.25
C CYS A 402 -6.08 -17.64 -1.34
N ILE A 403 -5.36 -16.63 -1.82
CA ILE A 403 -5.82 -15.25 -1.98
C ILE A 403 -5.85 -14.91 -3.45
N PHE A 404 -6.93 -14.23 -3.87
CA PHE A 404 -7.08 -13.68 -5.22
C PHE A 404 -7.45 -12.21 -5.13
N SER A 405 -6.65 -11.35 -5.75
CA SER A 405 -7.03 -9.94 -5.93
C SER A 405 -8.19 -9.80 -6.89
N ARG A 406 -8.87 -8.66 -6.83
CA ARG A 406 -10.02 -8.33 -7.70
C ARG A 406 -9.70 -8.52 -9.19
N LYS A 407 -8.45 -8.38 -9.60
CA LYS A 407 -7.95 -8.64 -10.95
C LYS A 407 -8.32 -10.05 -11.47
N TYR A 408 -8.49 -11.03 -10.58
CA TYR A 408 -8.78 -12.41 -10.92
C TYR A 408 -10.24 -12.81 -10.71
N TYR A 409 -11.13 -11.90 -10.29
CA TYR A 409 -12.54 -12.23 -10.03
C TYR A 409 -13.25 -12.76 -11.28
N ASP A 410 -13.01 -12.15 -12.45
CA ASP A 410 -13.59 -12.63 -13.71
C ASP A 410 -13.14 -14.07 -14.03
N ARG A 411 -11.87 -14.39 -13.78
CA ARG A 411 -11.33 -15.76 -13.94
C ARG A 411 -11.93 -16.76 -12.97
N LEU A 412 -12.23 -16.33 -11.74
CA LEU A 412 -12.94 -17.16 -10.76
C LEU A 412 -14.39 -17.37 -11.14
N MET A 413 -15.05 -16.39 -11.76
CA MET A 413 -16.41 -16.50 -12.28
C MET A 413 -16.52 -17.48 -13.47
N GLU A 414 -15.44 -17.71 -14.22
CA GLU A 414 -15.38 -18.69 -15.32
C GLU A 414 -15.19 -20.16 -14.84
N LEU A 415 -14.89 -20.39 -13.55
CA LEU A 415 -14.70 -21.74 -13.01
C LEU A 415 -15.98 -22.56 -13.05
N THR A 416 -15.87 -23.87 -13.24
CA THR A 416 -17.01 -24.83 -13.27
C THR A 416 -16.65 -26.12 -12.56
N GLY A 417 -17.62 -26.74 -11.89
CA GLY A 417 -17.49 -28.03 -11.23
C GLY A 417 -16.53 -27.97 -10.03
N ASP A 418 -15.85 -29.04 -9.76
CA ASP A 418 -14.86 -29.17 -8.67
C ASP A 418 -13.50 -28.50 -8.97
N LYS A 419 -13.47 -27.63 -9.96
CA LYS A 419 -12.26 -26.86 -10.26
C LYS A 419 -12.21 -25.62 -9.39
N GLY A 420 -11.42 -25.67 -8.33
CA GLY A 420 -11.22 -24.54 -7.41
C GLY A 420 -10.12 -23.57 -7.87
N GLY A 421 -9.78 -22.63 -7.00
CA GLY A 421 -8.78 -21.59 -7.24
C GLY A 421 -7.42 -22.07 -7.69
N LYS A 422 -7.03 -23.32 -7.36
CA LYS A 422 -5.75 -23.94 -7.79
C LYS A 422 -5.57 -23.91 -9.31
N ARG A 423 -6.65 -23.98 -10.10
CA ARG A 423 -6.58 -23.87 -11.56
C ARG A 423 -6.13 -22.47 -12.00
N VAL A 424 -6.65 -21.42 -11.37
CA VAL A 424 -6.27 -20.04 -11.68
C VAL A 424 -4.83 -19.78 -11.26
N LEU A 425 -4.40 -20.28 -10.09
CA LEU A 425 -3.00 -20.20 -9.65
C LEU A 425 -2.04 -20.85 -10.67
N LYS A 426 -2.38 -22.06 -11.16
CA LYS A 426 -1.57 -22.77 -12.15
C LYS A 426 -1.56 -22.12 -13.53
N ALA A 427 -2.60 -21.39 -13.90
CA ALA A 427 -2.68 -20.68 -15.17
C ALA A 427 -1.82 -19.40 -15.20
N HIS A 428 -1.48 -18.84 -14.03
CA HIS A 428 -0.70 -17.59 -13.89
C HIS A 428 0.38 -17.71 -12.81
N PRO A 429 1.31 -18.68 -12.90
CA PRO A 429 2.31 -18.92 -11.86
C PRO A 429 3.25 -17.74 -11.65
N GLU A 430 3.43 -16.90 -12.68
CA GLU A 430 4.22 -15.66 -12.63
C GLU A 430 3.63 -14.58 -11.69
N ASP A 431 2.32 -14.67 -11.39
CA ASP A 431 1.62 -13.70 -10.56
C ASP A 431 1.15 -14.29 -9.21
N VAL A 432 1.80 -15.38 -8.78
CA VAL A 432 1.55 -16.04 -7.48
C VAL A 432 2.74 -15.83 -6.55
N VAL A 433 2.45 -15.52 -5.28
CA VAL A 433 3.42 -15.63 -4.21
C VAL A 433 3.04 -16.81 -3.30
N LEU A 434 4.00 -17.66 -2.98
CA LEU A 434 3.81 -18.82 -2.11
C LEU A 434 4.23 -18.49 -0.67
N TYR A 435 3.45 -18.98 0.28
CA TYR A 435 3.77 -18.98 1.70
C TYR A 435 4.03 -20.44 2.13
N GLU A 436 5.31 -20.81 2.21
CA GLU A 436 5.75 -22.15 2.57
C GLU A 436 5.50 -22.44 4.05
N ILE A 437 4.96 -23.61 4.34
CA ILE A 437 4.76 -24.12 5.70
C ILE A 437 5.63 -25.35 5.97
N GLU A 438 6.00 -25.51 7.24
CA GLU A 438 6.82 -26.65 7.67
C GLU A 438 5.98 -27.90 7.93
N ASN A 439 4.80 -27.72 8.56
CA ASN A 439 3.94 -28.81 9.00
C ASN A 439 2.84 -29.10 7.98
N GLU A 440 3.02 -30.16 7.20
CA GLU A 440 2.06 -30.63 6.17
C GLU A 440 0.66 -30.93 6.73
N LYS A 441 0.56 -31.28 8.02
CA LYS A 441 -0.73 -31.55 8.68
C LYS A 441 -1.70 -30.37 8.58
N GLU A 442 -1.19 -29.14 8.45
CA GLU A 442 -2.02 -27.96 8.30
C GLU A 442 -2.89 -27.97 7.03
N LEU A 443 -2.43 -28.62 5.97
CA LEU A 443 -3.14 -28.74 4.69
C LEU A 443 -3.96 -30.02 4.55
N THR A 444 -4.02 -30.83 5.59
CA THR A 444 -4.73 -32.12 5.55
C THR A 444 -6.23 -31.90 5.70
N ASP A 445 -7.00 -32.34 4.71
CA ASP A 445 -8.46 -32.40 4.76
C ASP A 445 -8.89 -33.63 5.56
N VAL A 446 -9.94 -33.49 6.36
CA VAL A 446 -10.56 -34.64 7.05
C VAL A 446 -11.69 -35.19 6.20
N ASP A 447 -11.44 -36.28 5.48
CA ASP A 447 -12.38 -36.92 4.57
C ASP A 447 -13.08 -38.16 5.17
N LEU A 448 -12.57 -38.65 6.28
CA LEU A 448 -13.09 -39.82 7.02
C LEU A 448 -13.10 -39.50 8.52
N PRO A 449 -14.00 -40.15 9.33
CA PRO A 449 -13.94 -40.04 10.79
C PRO A 449 -12.57 -40.46 11.32
N LEU A 450 -12.01 -39.65 12.26
CA LEU A 450 -10.69 -39.84 12.87
C LEU A 450 -10.76 -40.90 13.95
#